data_cd7005d0ec1ffca5a8f812af25c55c1c
#
_entry.id   cd7005d0ec1ffca5a8f812af25c55c1c
#
_cell.length_a   1.000
_cell.length_b   1.000
_cell.length_c   1.000
_cell.angle_alpha   90.00
_cell.angle_beta   90.00
_cell.angle_gamma   90.00
#
_symmetry.space_group_name_H-M   'P 1'
#
loop_
_entity.id
_entity.type
_entity.pdbx_description
1 polymer ?
#
loop_
_entity_poly.entity_id
_entity_poly.type
_entity_poly.pdbx_seq_one_letter_code
_entity_poly.pdbx_strand_id
1 'polypeptide(L)'
;MSTQMAQPAAQARTGGAAPLLPGAWRSGLGRVGVELKVFFRDKQSVVFVFSLPAVLLVMLGSIFRGQAAAHGLSVGTLFAAGLIGGGIAATSFQYLGIGIATERDQGMLKRLYGTPMNRWAYFIGKTGLVVVCTVAETMLLVAVGMLIDNLRLPTSAERWWTFAWVFVLGTVCFSLLGIAISSIPRSARSAPAVIMLPFTVLQFISGVYVPATLVPPWLRDIASFFPLKWICQGLRSVFLPQRAVVLEPAGSWEHGRIALVLLAWIAAGLVLCLTTFRWRSSRDG
;
A
#
# COMPACT_ATOMS: atom_id res chain seq x y z
N MET A 1 73.86 -5.04 35.70
CA MET A 1 73.30 -4.22 34.58
C MET A 1 71.85 -4.61 34.43
N SER A 2 70.92 -3.87 35.07
CA SER A 2 69.51 -4.15 35.12
C SER A 2 68.81 -3.22 34.13
N THR A 3 68.35 -3.79 33.04
CA THR A 3 67.63 -3.06 32.00
C THR A 3 66.14 -2.92 32.45
N GLN A 4 65.77 -1.75 32.90
CA GLN A 4 64.36 -1.40 33.19
C GLN A 4 63.60 -1.21 31.89
N MET A 5 62.63 -2.14 31.59
CA MET A 5 61.70 -1.97 30.51
C MET A 5 60.63 -0.91 30.94
N ALA A 6 60.63 0.20 30.25
CA ALA A 6 59.63 1.23 30.40
C ALA A 6 58.28 0.70 29.85
N GLN A 7 57.26 0.65 30.69
CA GLN A 7 55.88 0.41 30.27
C GLN A 7 55.35 1.63 29.50
N PRO A 8 54.70 1.44 28.34
CA PRO A 8 54.03 2.54 27.64
C PRO A 8 52.81 3.00 28.46
N ALA A 9 52.76 4.28 28.76
CA ALA A 9 51.65 4.95 29.42
C ALA A 9 50.33 4.67 28.70
N ALA A 10 49.39 4.15 29.44
CA ALA A 10 47.98 3.98 28.98
C ALA A 10 47.42 5.35 28.61
N GLN A 11 47.24 5.58 27.33
CA GLN A 11 46.53 6.74 26.83
C GLN A 11 45.09 6.71 27.38
N ALA A 12 44.78 7.65 28.26
CA ALA A 12 43.44 7.91 28.74
C ALA A 12 42.51 8.18 27.53
N ARG A 13 41.65 7.25 27.25
CA ARG A 13 40.55 7.46 26.30
C ARG A 13 39.72 8.61 26.83
N THR A 14 39.93 9.80 26.28
CA THR A 14 39.03 10.93 26.43
C THR A 14 37.62 10.46 26.07
N GLY A 15 36.74 10.40 27.06
CA GLY A 15 35.32 10.03 26.89
C GLY A 15 34.63 11.06 26.02
N GLY A 16 34.76 10.93 24.72
CA GLY A 16 33.91 11.61 23.76
C GLY A 16 32.47 11.14 24.00
N ALA A 17 31.59 12.07 24.37
CA ALA A 17 30.16 11.77 24.46
C ALA A 17 29.71 11.06 23.19
N ALA A 18 29.15 9.85 23.34
CA ALA A 18 28.65 9.10 22.20
C ALA A 18 27.68 10.01 21.42
N PRO A 19 27.82 10.17 20.11
CA PRO A 19 26.96 11.02 19.32
C PRO A 19 25.52 10.59 19.56
N LEU A 20 24.67 11.53 20.03
CA LEU A 20 23.25 11.29 20.23
C LEU A 20 22.67 10.84 18.89
N LEU A 21 22.18 9.60 18.82
CA LEU A 21 21.54 9.09 17.63
C LEU A 21 20.35 9.97 17.27
N PRO A 22 20.18 10.34 15.98
CA PRO A 22 19.02 11.13 15.57
C PRO A 22 17.72 10.43 15.97
N GLY A 23 16.74 11.19 16.48
CA GLY A 23 15.45 10.63 16.85
C GLY A 23 14.80 9.82 15.72
N ALA A 24 13.96 8.84 16.09
CA ALA A 24 13.33 7.92 15.13
C ALA A 24 12.67 8.62 13.94
N TRP A 25 12.06 9.79 14.15
CA TRP A 25 11.42 10.59 13.09
C TRP A 25 12.42 11.17 12.09
N ARG A 26 13.52 11.77 12.56
CA ARG A 26 14.53 12.34 11.66
C ARG A 26 15.21 11.25 10.83
N SER A 27 15.57 10.14 11.46
CA SER A 27 16.12 8.97 10.76
C SER A 27 15.10 8.35 9.79
N GLY A 28 13.81 8.30 10.20
CA GLY A 28 12.73 7.79 9.38
C GLY A 28 12.48 8.64 8.12
N LEU A 29 12.40 9.96 8.26
CA LEU A 29 12.23 10.87 7.12
C LEU A 29 13.43 10.81 6.15
N GLY A 30 14.65 10.73 6.67
CA GLY A 30 15.83 10.47 5.85
C GLY A 30 15.72 9.16 5.09
N ARG A 31 15.19 8.12 5.72
CA ARG A 31 14.96 6.81 5.10
C ARG A 31 13.88 6.88 4.00
N VAL A 32 12.80 7.65 4.16
CA VAL A 32 11.81 7.90 3.09
C VAL A 32 12.51 8.41 1.83
N GLY A 33 13.41 9.40 1.95
CA GLY A 33 14.18 9.92 0.80
C GLY A 33 15.05 8.86 0.12
N VAL A 34 15.64 7.94 0.89
CA VAL A 34 16.42 6.83 0.35
C VAL A 34 15.51 5.84 -0.39
N GLU A 35 14.40 5.43 0.21
CA GLU A 35 13.45 4.51 -0.41
C GLU A 35 12.88 5.07 -1.71
N LEU A 36 12.51 6.36 -1.73
CA LEU A 36 12.05 7.05 -2.95
C LEU A 36 13.13 7.07 -4.02
N LYS A 37 14.38 7.39 -3.68
CA LYS A 37 15.49 7.36 -4.64
C LYS A 37 15.70 5.96 -5.23
N VAL A 38 15.63 4.92 -4.40
CA VAL A 38 15.76 3.53 -4.85
C VAL A 38 14.61 3.19 -5.81
N PHE A 39 13.37 3.50 -5.43
CA PHE A 39 12.18 3.27 -6.25
C PHE A 39 12.27 3.97 -7.61
N PHE A 40 12.53 5.27 -7.65
CA PHE A 40 12.58 6.03 -8.91
C PHE A 40 13.80 5.71 -9.78
N ARG A 41 14.83 5.08 -9.25
CA ARG A 41 15.95 4.55 -10.05
C ARG A 41 15.61 3.23 -10.75
N ASP A 42 14.68 2.46 -10.21
CA ASP A 42 14.14 1.27 -10.86
C ASP A 42 13.01 1.66 -11.82
N LYS A 43 13.40 2.04 -13.04
CA LYS A 43 12.47 2.49 -14.09
C LYS A 43 11.40 1.44 -14.41
N GLN A 44 11.73 0.15 -14.31
CA GLN A 44 10.78 -0.94 -14.59
C GLN A 44 9.66 -0.95 -13.56
N SER A 45 9.99 -0.91 -12.27
CA SER A 45 9.00 -0.82 -11.19
C SER A 45 8.15 0.44 -11.29
N VAL A 46 8.77 1.61 -11.56
CA VAL A 46 8.04 2.88 -11.74
C VAL A 46 7.03 2.78 -12.88
N VAL A 47 7.48 2.36 -14.05
CA VAL A 47 6.60 2.22 -15.23
C VAL A 47 5.48 1.24 -14.93
N PHE A 48 5.78 0.09 -14.34
CA PHE A 48 4.77 -0.94 -14.08
C PHE A 48 3.72 -0.47 -13.06
N VAL A 49 4.14 0.14 -11.95
CA VAL A 49 3.23 0.62 -10.88
C VAL A 49 2.29 1.70 -11.40
N PHE A 50 2.79 2.65 -12.19
CA PHE A 50 1.98 3.78 -12.64
C PHE A 50 1.26 3.52 -13.96
N SER A 51 1.89 2.83 -14.93
CA SER A 51 1.31 2.68 -16.26
C SER A 51 0.23 1.61 -16.32
N LEU A 52 0.37 0.52 -15.57
CA LEU A 52 -0.58 -0.59 -15.64
C LEU A 52 -2.00 -0.16 -15.25
N PRO A 53 -2.25 0.50 -14.09
CA PRO A 53 -3.58 0.97 -13.75
C PRO A 53 -4.12 2.04 -14.72
N ALA A 54 -3.24 2.92 -15.23
CA ALA A 54 -3.64 3.94 -16.20
C ALA A 54 -4.07 3.33 -17.54
N VAL A 55 -3.30 2.36 -18.06
CA VAL A 55 -3.65 1.63 -19.29
C VAL A 55 -4.95 0.85 -19.11
N LEU A 56 -5.13 0.19 -17.96
CA LEU A 56 -6.38 -0.52 -17.66
C LEU A 56 -7.57 0.44 -17.59
N LEU A 57 -7.40 1.64 -17.02
CA LEU A 57 -8.46 2.66 -17.00
C LEU A 57 -8.86 3.07 -18.41
N VAL A 58 -7.88 3.35 -19.27
CA VAL A 58 -8.12 3.72 -20.67
C VAL A 58 -8.83 2.59 -21.43
N MET A 59 -8.36 1.36 -21.28
CA MET A 59 -8.93 0.20 -21.95
C MET A 59 -10.36 -0.07 -21.48
N LEU A 60 -10.58 -0.20 -20.17
CA LEU A 60 -11.90 -0.52 -19.61
C LEU A 60 -12.89 0.63 -19.87
N GLY A 61 -12.47 1.88 -19.68
CA GLY A 61 -13.29 3.04 -20.01
C GLY A 61 -13.69 3.08 -21.48
N SER A 62 -12.78 2.73 -22.39
CA SER A 62 -13.05 2.70 -23.83
C SER A 62 -13.99 1.53 -24.22
N ILE A 63 -13.73 0.31 -23.73
CA ILE A 63 -14.52 -0.88 -24.05
C ILE A 63 -15.97 -0.73 -23.59
N PHE A 64 -16.17 -0.20 -22.39
CA PHE A 64 -17.49 -0.12 -21.76
C PHE A 64 -18.20 1.23 -21.97
N ARG A 65 -17.63 2.17 -22.72
CA ARG A 65 -18.17 3.53 -22.92
C ARG A 65 -19.61 3.51 -23.43
N GLY A 66 -19.95 2.61 -24.34
CA GLY A 66 -21.31 2.49 -24.92
C GLY A 66 -22.36 1.97 -23.93
N GLN A 67 -21.97 1.17 -22.94
CA GLN A 67 -22.89 0.58 -21.97
C GLN A 67 -23.29 1.58 -20.86
N ALA A 68 -22.45 2.56 -20.57
CA ALA A 68 -22.73 3.59 -19.57
C ALA A 68 -23.81 4.57 -19.98
N ALA A 69 -23.91 4.87 -21.26
CA ALA A 69 -24.90 5.82 -21.78
C ALA A 69 -26.35 5.41 -21.41
N ALA A 70 -26.64 4.11 -21.28
CA ALA A 70 -27.97 3.61 -20.96
C ALA A 70 -28.49 4.03 -19.56
N HIS A 71 -27.57 4.25 -18.59
CA HIS A 71 -27.93 4.61 -17.20
C HIS A 71 -27.49 6.04 -16.81
N GLY A 72 -26.96 6.83 -17.75
CA GLY A 72 -26.47 8.18 -17.49
C GLY A 72 -25.30 8.23 -16.50
N LEU A 73 -24.60 7.11 -16.30
CA LEU A 73 -23.42 6.97 -15.47
C LEU A 73 -22.18 6.85 -16.36
N SER A 74 -21.08 7.50 -15.98
CA SER A 74 -19.80 7.30 -16.65
C SER A 74 -19.18 5.99 -16.14
N VAL A 75 -19.05 5.00 -17.04
CA VAL A 75 -18.35 3.74 -16.71
C VAL A 75 -16.90 3.97 -16.41
N GLY A 76 -16.27 4.92 -17.11
CA GLY A 76 -14.88 5.30 -16.81
C GLY A 76 -14.72 5.80 -15.37
N THR A 77 -15.67 6.58 -14.85
CA THR A 77 -15.65 7.00 -13.43
C THR A 77 -15.79 5.81 -12.48
N LEU A 78 -16.59 4.81 -12.82
CA LEU A 78 -16.73 3.59 -12.02
C LEU A 78 -15.41 2.82 -11.96
N PHE A 79 -14.77 2.63 -13.10
CA PHE A 79 -13.46 1.96 -13.16
C PHE A 79 -12.36 2.80 -12.52
N ALA A 80 -12.36 4.12 -12.69
CA ALA A 80 -11.39 4.99 -12.03
C ALA A 80 -11.43 4.85 -10.51
N ALA A 81 -12.62 4.87 -9.90
CA ALA A 81 -12.78 4.68 -8.47
C ALA A 81 -12.30 3.27 -8.01
N GLY A 82 -12.64 2.23 -8.77
CA GLY A 82 -12.18 0.86 -8.50
C GLY A 82 -10.66 0.74 -8.62
N LEU A 83 -10.07 1.28 -9.70
CA LEU A 83 -8.63 1.23 -9.95
C LEU A 83 -7.82 2.05 -8.94
N ILE A 84 -8.34 3.20 -8.47
CA ILE A 84 -7.70 3.94 -7.36
C ILE A 84 -7.66 3.07 -6.10
N GLY A 85 -8.77 2.40 -5.75
CA GLY A 85 -8.81 1.48 -4.61
C GLY A 85 -7.88 0.28 -4.78
N GLY A 86 -7.87 -0.31 -5.98
CA GLY A 86 -6.97 -1.39 -6.35
C GLY A 86 -5.50 -0.98 -6.31
N GLY A 87 -5.17 0.22 -6.76
CA GLY A 87 -3.81 0.79 -6.76
C GLY A 87 -3.31 1.04 -5.34
N ILE A 88 -4.13 1.68 -4.48
CA ILE A 88 -3.80 1.83 -3.06
C ILE A 88 -3.44 0.47 -2.45
N ALA A 89 -4.27 -0.54 -2.69
CA ALA A 89 -4.04 -1.87 -2.16
C ALA A 89 -2.83 -2.56 -2.81
N ALA A 90 -2.62 -2.43 -4.12
CA ALA A 90 -1.47 -3.01 -4.82
C ALA A 90 -0.15 -2.44 -4.31
N THR A 91 -0.05 -1.12 -4.20
CA THR A 91 1.17 -0.46 -3.72
C THR A 91 1.42 -0.73 -2.23
N SER A 92 0.36 -0.66 -1.40
CA SER A 92 0.50 -0.82 0.05
C SER A 92 0.66 -2.28 0.48
N PHE A 93 0.04 -3.23 -0.21
CA PHE A 93 0.09 -4.65 0.15
C PHE A 93 1.11 -5.43 -0.68
N GLN A 94 0.93 -5.41 -2.00
CA GLN A 94 1.69 -6.26 -2.90
C GLN A 94 3.12 -5.75 -3.07
N TYR A 95 3.31 -4.49 -3.47
CA TYR A 95 4.64 -3.92 -3.68
C TYR A 95 5.44 -3.89 -2.38
N LEU A 96 4.83 -3.40 -1.28
CA LEU A 96 5.47 -3.34 0.03
C LEU A 96 5.81 -4.74 0.55
N GLY A 97 4.87 -5.69 0.47
CA GLY A 97 5.05 -7.06 0.96
C GLY A 97 6.15 -7.82 0.22
N ILE A 98 6.18 -7.73 -1.12
CA ILE A 98 7.22 -8.34 -1.96
C ILE A 98 8.58 -7.69 -1.67
N GLY A 99 8.61 -6.36 -1.57
CA GLY A 99 9.83 -5.60 -1.28
C GLY A 99 10.48 -6.04 0.04
N ILE A 100 9.68 -6.09 1.13
CA ILE A 100 10.18 -6.52 2.44
C ILE A 100 10.64 -7.99 2.42
N ALA A 101 9.88 -8.89 1.77
CA ALA A 101 10.26 -10.29 1.65
C ALA A 101 11.59 -10.46 0.89
N THR A 102 11.80 -9.67 -0.17
CA THR A 102 13.03 -9.65 -0.96
C THR A 102 14.21 -9.11 -0.15
N GLU A 103 14.05 -7.99 0.53
CA GLU A 103 15.10 -7.40 1.39
C GLU A 103 15.50 -8.35 2.53
N ARG A 104 14.53 -9.10 3.08
CA ARG A 104 14.81 -10.11 4.10
C ARG A 104 15.64 -11.25 3.54
N ASP A 105 15.28 -11.80 2.37
CA ASP A 105 15.99 -12.91 1.74
C ASP A 105 17.44 -12.52 1.36
N GLN A 106 17.64 -11.26 0.92
CA GLN A 106 18.95 -10.69 0.61
C GLN A 106 19.80 -10.34 1.87
N GLY A 107 19.27 -10.56 3.07
CA GLY A 107 19.97 -10.25 4.32
C GLY A 107 20.08 -8.75 4.63
N MET A 108 19.36 -7.89 3.90
CA MET A 108 19.38 -6.44 4.13
C MET A 108 18.80 -6.09 5.51
N LEU A 109 17.72 -6.75 5.93
CA LEU A 109 17.12 -6.57 7.25
C LEU A 109 18.10 -6.97 8.38
N LYS A 110 18.88 -8.03 8.18
CA LYS A 110 19.89 -8.47 9.14
C LYS A 110 21.01 -7.43 9.29
N ARG A 111 21.45 -6.84 8.17
CA ARG A 111 22.46 -5.76 8.19
C ARG A 111 21.92 -4.52 8.91
N LEU A 112 20.67 -4.13 8.63
CA LEU A 112 20.02 -3.00 9.30
C LEU A 112 19.87 -3.24 10.80
N TYR A 113 19.55 -4.46 11.21
CA TYR A 113 19.46 -4.84 12.63
C TYR A 113 20.80 -4.66 13.37
N GLY A 114 21.93 -4.87 12.69
CA GLY A 114 23.29 -4.67 13.24
C GLY A 114 23.73 -3.20 13.29
N THR A 115 22.96 -2.26 12.74
CA THR A 115 23.27 -0.84 12.80
C THR A 115 22.61 -0.18 14.02
N PRO A 116 23.14 0.97 14.54
CA PRO A 116 22.54 1.71 15.64
C PRO A 116 21.25 2.46 15.22
N MET A 117 20.65 2.13 14.07
CA MET A 117 19.44 2.76 13.58
C MET A 117 18.21 2.29 14.36
N ASN A 118 17.31 3.21 14.67
CA ASN A 118 16.03 2.88 15.29
C ASN A 118 15.17 2.02 14.31
N ARG A 119 14.66 0.89 14.79
CA ARG A 119 13.83 -0.03 14.00
C ARG A 119 12.60 0.62 13.39
N TRP A 120 12.00 1.60 14.08
CA TRP A 120 10.88 2.37 13.58
C TRP A 120 11.21 3.20 12.33
N ALA A 121 12.47 3.63 12.19
CA ALA A 121 12.90 4.38 11.02
C ALA A 121 12.75 3.58 9.72
N TYR A 122 12.92 2.25 9.76
CA TYR A 122 12.68 1.37 8.62
C TYR A 122 11.20 1.40 8.20
N PHE A 123 10.29 1.20 9.15
CA PHE A 123 8.85 1.19 8.85
C PHE A 123 8.35 2.57 8.41
N ILE A 124 8.83 3.66 9.02
CA ILE A 124 8.53 5.03 8.58
C ILE A 124 9.01 5.23 7.14
N GLY A 125 10.21 4.77 6.79
CA GLY A 125 10.74 4.82 5.44
C GLY A 125 9.84 4.11 4.43
N LYS A 126 9.46 2.87 4.72
CA LYS A 126 8.59 2.05 3.86
C LYS A 126 7.18 2.62 3.74
N THR A 127 6.58 3.02 4.85
CA THR A 127 5.23 3.64 4.84
C THR A 127 5.25 4.98 4.10
N GLY A 128 6.30 5.79 4.29
CA GLY A 128 6.45 7.05 3.55
C GLY A 128 6.56 6.85 2.04
N LEU A 129 7.32 5.84 1.59
CA LEU A 129 7.36 5.47 0.18
C LEU A 129 5.96 5.10 -0.34
N VAL A 130 5.24 4.23 0.39
CA VAL A 130 3.88 3.81 0.02
C VAL A 130 2.95 5.02 -0.11
N VAL A 131 2.94 5.92 0.88
CA VAL A 131 2.08 7.12 0.84
C VAL A 131 2.38 7.99 -0.38
N VAL A 132 3.65 8.24 -0.68
CA VAL A 132 4.03 9.05 -1.86
C VAL A 132 3.61 8.36 -3.15
N CYS A 133 3.84 7.06 -3.29
CA CYS A 133 3.48 6.32 -4.49
C CYS A 133 1.96 6.23 -4.67
N THR A 134 1.18 5.95 -3.62
CA THR A 134 -0.28 5.88 -3.69
C THR A 134 -0.91 7.24 -4.00
N VAL A 135 -0.37 8.33 -3.46
CA VAL A 135 -0.82 9.69 -3.80
C VAL A 135 -0.52 9.99 -5.27
N ALA A 136 0.70 9.72 -5.74
CA ALA A 136 1.09 9.96 -7.13
C ALA A 136 0.27 9.12 -8.11
N GLU A 137 0.04 7.84 -7.81
CA GLU A 137 -0.81 6.94 -8.60
C GLU A 137 -2.27 7.42 -8.64
N THR A 138 -2.83 7.83 -7.50
CA THR A 138 -4.18 8.39 -7.43
C THR A 138 -4.30 9.66 -8.27
N MET A 139 -3.33 10.58 -8.18
CA MET A 139 -3.31 11.80 -9.00
C MET A 139 -3.25 11.47 -10.49
N LEU A 140 -2.43 10.49 -10.88
CA LEU A 140 -2.33 10.03 -12.26
C LEU A 140 -3.66 9.47 -12.77
N LEU A 141 -4.30 8.57 -12.00
CA LEU A 141 -5.58 7.97 -12.38
C LEU A 141 -6.72 9.00 -12.46
N VAL A 142 -6.75 9.95 -11.53
CA VAL A 142 -7.70 11.07 -11.59
C VAL A 142 -7.45 11.93 -12.83
N ALA A 143 -6.20 12.28 -13.14
CA ALA A 143 -5.86 13.05 -14.33
C ALA A 143 -6.26 12.32 -15.62
N VAL A 144 -5.92 11.02 -15.74
CA VAL A 144 -6.31 10.20 -16.89
C VAL A 144 -7.84 10.09 -17.01
N GLY A 145 -8.55 9.87 -15.88
CA GLY A 145 -10.00 9.80 -15.84
C GLY A 145 -10.67 11.13 -16.25
N MET A 146 -10.09 12.27 -15.88
CA MET A 146 -10.58 13.59 -16.30
C MET A 146 -10.41 13.80 -17.81
N LEU A 147 -9.27 13.39 -18.37
CA LEU A 147 -8.95 13.60 -19.77
C LEU A 147 -9.75 12.68 -20.71
N ILE A 148 -10.01 11.42 -20.31
CA ILE A 148 -10.56 10.40 -21.19
C ILE A 148 -12.04 10.16 -20.94
N ASP A 149 -12.45 10.12 -19.66
CA ASP A 149 -13.76 9.65 -19.21
C ASP A 149 -14.64 10.76 -18.62
N ASN A 150 -14.22 12.02 -18.73
CA ASN A 150 -14.93 13.17 -18.12
C ASN A 150 -15.19 12.99 -16.61
N LEU A 151 -14.28 12.34 -15.90
CA LEU A 151 -14.35 12.20 -14.46
C LEU A 151 -14.44 13.58 -13.82
N ARG A 152 -15.45 13.78 -12.98
CA ARG A 152 -15.64 15.05 -12.28
C ARG A 152 -15.10 14.93 -10.86
N LEU A 153 -14.32 15.93 -10.48
CA LEU A 153 -13.85 16.02 -9.08
C LEU A 153 -15.02 16.29 -8.15
N PRO A 154 -14.98 15.78 -6.91
CA PRO A 154 -15.99 16.07 -5.91
C PRO A 154 -16.10 17.57 -5.65
N THR A 155 -17.32 18.09 -5.66
CA THR A 155 -17.59 19.53 -5.42
C THR A 155 -17.89 19.84 -3.95
N SER A 156 -18.24 18.84 -3.14
CA SER A 156 -18.58 19.02 -1.73
C SER A 156 -17.41 18.66 -0.80
N ALA A 157 -17.25 19.43 0.28
CA ALA A 157 -16.26 19.16 1.31
C ALA A 157 -16.46 17.79 1.98
N GLU A 158 -17.71 17.34 2.12
CA GLU A 158 -18.06 16.04 2.69
C GLU A 158 -17.48 14.88 1.87
N ARG A 159 -17.53 14.95 0.53
CA ARG A 159 -16.94 13.92 -0.34
C ARG A 159 -15.42 13.93 -0.27
N TRP A 160 -14.80 15.11 -0.18
CA TRP A 160 -13.34 15.21 0.03
C TRP A 160 -12.93 14.64 1.40
N TRP A 161 -13.73 14.88 2.44
CA TRP A 161 -13.52 14.26 3.75
C TRP A 161 -13.64 12.73 3.65
N THR A 162 -14.66 12.24 2.93
CA THR A 162 -14.84 10.80 2.69
C THR A 162 -13.64 10.23 1.94
N PHE A 163 -13.17 10.91 0.90
CA PHE A 163 -11.95 10.50 0.19
C PHE A 163 -10.76 10.40 1.13
N ALA A 164 -10.53 11.43 1.94
CA ALA A 164 -9.37 11.50 2.82
C ALA A 164 -9.31 10.34 3.83
N TRP A 165 -10.41 10.07 4.55
CA TRP A 165 -10.40 9.00 5.54
C TRP A 165 -10.39 7.60 4.90
N VAL A 166 -11.06 7.38 3.77
CA VAL A 166 -11.01 6.10 3.04
C VAL A 166 -9.59 5.85 2.53
N PHE A 167 -8.96 6.86 1.96
CA PHE A 167 -7.59 6.79 1.47
C PHE A 167 -6.60 6.46 2.60
N VAL A 168 -6.68 7.19 3.72
CA VAL A 168 -5.77 6.98 4.86
C VAL A 168 -5.99 5.61 5.50
N LEU A 169 -7.23 5.26 5.85
CA LEU A 169 -7.53 3.95 6.46
C LEU A 169 -7.17 2.80 5.51
N GLY A 170 -7.45 2.95 4.22
CA GLY A 170 -7.09 1.98 3.20
C GLY A 170 -5.58 1.77 3.10
N THR A 171 -4.82 2.85 2.98
CA THR A 171 -3.35 2.80 2.91
C THR A 171 -2.76 2.17 4.17
N VAL A 172 -3.22 2.55 5.36
CA VAL A 172 -2.76 1.96 6.63
C VAL A 172 -3.11 0.48 6.71
N CYS A 173 -4.35 0.12 6.41
CA CYS A 173 -4.84 -1.26 6.43
C CYS A 173 -3.97 -2.17 5.55
N PHE A 174 -3.82 -1.80 4.27
CA PHE A 174 -3.06 -2.61 3.33
C PHE A 174 -1.55 -2.58 3.58
N SER A 175 -1.00 -1.50 4.14
CA SER A 175 0.41 -1.47 4.55
C SER A 175 0.69 -2.46 5.68
N LEU A 176 -0.17 -2.53 6.70
CA LEU A 176 -0.03 -3.50 7.78
C LEU A 176 -0.16 -4.94 7.27
N LEU A 177 -1.15 -5.19 6.42
CA LEU A 177 -1.31 -6.51 5.80
C LEU A 177 -0.12 -6.87 4.90
N GLY A 178 0.44 -5.92 4.15
CA GLY A 178 1.64 -6.09 3.34
C GLY A 178 2.88 -6.43 4.17
N ILE A 179 3.07 -5.76 5.31
CA ILE A 179 4.14 -6.08 6.26
C ILE A 179 3.92 -7.50 6.83
N ALA A 180 2.71 -7.85 7.24
CA ALA A 180 2.40 -9.16 7.80
C ALA A 180 2.63 -10.29 6.79
N ILE A 181 2.10 -10.16 5.56
CA ILE A 181 2.22 -11.17 4.50
C ILE A 181 3.67 -11.37 4.06
N SER A 182 4.52 -10.35 4.18
CA SER A 182 5.94 -10.43 3.83
C SER A 182 6.68 -11.56 4.55
N SER A 183 6.14 -12.04 5.68
CA SER A 183 6.73 -13.11 6.48
C SER A 183 6.48 -14.52 5.92
N ILE A 184 5.51 -14.70 5.03
CA ILE A 184 5.11 -16.01 4.48
C ILE A 184 6.08 -16.51 3.39
N PRO A 185 6.51 -15.71 2.40
CA PRO A 185 7.42 -16.19 1.37
C PRO A 185 8.75 -16.66 1.95
N ARG A 186 9.23 -17.82 1.46
CA ARG A 186 10.50 -18.39 1.90
C ARG A 186 11.72 -17.80 1.19
N SER A 187 11.51 -17.13 0.05
CA SER A 187 12.58 -16.53 -0.76
C SER A 187 12.04 -15.34 -1.56
N ALA A 188 12.94 -14.47 -2.02
CA ALA A 188 12.63 -13.38 -2.95
C ALA A 188 11.94 -13.90 -4.23
N ARG A 189 12.38 -15.08 -4.73
CA ARG A 189 11.81 -15.69 -5.94
C ARG A 189 10.36 -16.16 -5.75
N SER A 190 10.00 -16.63 -4.56
CA SER A 190 8.63 -17.10 -4.26
C SER A 190 7.68 -15.98 -3.83
N ALA A 191 8.20 -14.81 -3.44
CA ALA A 191 7.39 -13.73 -2.91
C ALA A 191 6.31 -13.23 -3.89
N PRO A 192 6.59 -13.00 -5.19
CA PRO A 192 5.56 -12.60 -6.13
C PRO A 192 4.42 -13.63 -6.21
N ALA A 193 4.72 -14.90 -6.37
CA ALA A 193 3.69 -15.94 -6.52
C ALA A 193 2.78 -16.04 -5.29
N VAL A 194 3.35 -15.95 -4.09
CA VAL A 194 2.61 -16.05 -2.82
C VAL A 194 1.73 -14.82 -2.56
N ILE A 195 2.17 -13.63 -2.98
CA ILE A 195 1.49 -12.37 -2.66
C ILE A 195 0.60 -11.90 -3.80
N MET A 196 1.08 -11.95 -5.06
CA MET A 196 0.31 -11.42 -6.21
C MET A 196 -0.90 -12.28 -6.56
N LEU A 197 -0.78 -13.61 -6.52
CA LEU A 197 -1.84 -14.49 -7.01
C LEU A 197 -3.12 -14.36 -6.18
N PRO A 198 -3.10 -14.48 -4.83
CA PRO A 198 -4.31 -14.27 -4.02
C PRO A 198 -4.86 -12.84 -4.15
N PHE A 199 -3.96 -11.86 -4.23
CA PHE A 199 -4.36 -10.46 -4.36
C PHE A 199 -5.04 -10.19 -5.71
N THR A 200 -4.55 -10.76 -6.81
CA THR A 200 -5.19 -10.62 -8.12
C THR A 200 -6.60 -11.20 -8.13
N VAL A 201 -6.81 -12.39 -7.54
CA VAL A 201 -8.15 -12.96 -7.40
C VAL A 201 -9.05 -12.01 -6.61
N LEU A 202 -8.53 -11.45 -5.52
CA LEU A 202 -9.28 -10.51 -4.69
C LEU A 202 -9.68 -9.24 -5.46
N GLN A 203 -8.81 -8.72 -6.34
CA GLN A 203 -9.13 -7.56 -7.18
C GLN A 203 -10.33 -7.81 -8.11
N PHE A 204 -10.45 -9.01 -8.68
CA PHE A 204 -11.58 -9.34 -9.55
C PHE A 204 -12.91 -9.39 -8.81
N ILE A 205 -12.95 -9.99 -7.62
CA ILE A 205 -14.19 -10.16 -6.86
C ILE A 205 -14.59 -8.91 -6.04
N SER A 206 -13.64 -8.00 -5.79
CA SER A 206 -13.86 -6.81 -4.93
C SER A 206 -14.38 -5.58 -5.67
N GLY A 207 -14.66 -5.69 -6.96
CA GLY A 207 -15.21 -4.58 -7.71
C GLY A 207 -14.18 -3.59 -8.25
N VAL A 208 -12.90 -4.01 -8.38
CA VAL A 208 -11.85 -3.20 -9.03
C VAL A 208 -12.07 -3.19 -10.54
N TYR A 209 -12.22 -4.37 -11.15
CA TYR A 209 -12.36 -4.55 -12.60
C TYR A 209 -13.77 -4.90 -13.05
N VAL A 210 -14.63 -5.37 -12.15
CA VAL A 210 -15.99 -5.82 -12.46
C VAL A 210 -16.95 -5.16 -11.49
N PRO A 211 -18.05 -4.53 -11.98
CA PRO A 211 -19.09 -4.00 -11.10
C PRO A 211 -19.63 -5.08 -10.15
N ALA A 212 -19.84 -4.73 -8.89
CA ALA A 212 -20.25 -5.68 -7.85
C ALA A 212 -21.59 -6.39 -8.18
N THR A 213 -22.45 -5.76 -8.99
CA THR A 213 -23.73 -6.34 -9.43
C THR A 213 -23.56 -7.52 -10.39
N LEU A 214 -22.44 -7.58 -11.13
CA LEU A 214 -22.13 -8.66 -12.06
C LEU A 214 -21.41 -9.85 -11.38
N VAL A 215 -20.95 -9.67 -10.16
CA VAL A 215 -20.29 -10.72 -9.39
C VAL A 215 -21.32 -11.65 -8.75
N PRO A 216 -21.21 -12.99 -8.85
CA PRO A 216 -22.11 -13.92 -8.19
C PRO A 216 -22.25 -13.67 -6.68
N PRO A 217 -23.44 -13.89 -6.07
CA PRO A 217 -23.67 -13.58 -4.66
C PRO A 217 -22.64 -14.18 -3.70
N TRP A 218 -22.33 -15.45 -3.86
CA TRP A 218 -21.36 -16.15 -3.01
C TRP A 218 -19.93 -15.57 -3.07
N LEU A 219 -19.51 -15.09 -4.25
CA LEU A 219 -18.21 -14.38 -4.40
C LEU A 219 -18.24 -12.99 -3.75
N ARG A 220 -19.38 -12.30 -3.82
CA ARG A 220 -19.56 -11.01 -3.12
C ARG A 220 -19.48 -11.15 -1.62
N ASP A 221 -20.03 -12.24 -1.07
CA ASP A 221 -19.97 -12.53 0.36
C ASP A 221 -18.52 -12.76 0.78
N ILE A 222 -17.74 -13.54 0.01
CA ILE A 222 -16.30 -13.70 0.22
C ILE A 222 -15.58 -12.35 0.13
N ALA A 223 -15.83 -11.56 -0.92
CA ALA A 223 -15.21 -10.25 -1.11
C ALA A 223 -15.54 -9.29 0.05
N SER A 224 -16.74 -9.40 0.62
CA SER A 224 -17.21 -8.54 1.72
C SER A 224 -16.46 -8.79 3.04
N PHE A 225 -15.79 -9.93 3.17
CA PHE A 225 -14.90 -10.19 4.30
C PHE A 225 -13.61 -9.38 4.19
N PHE A 226 -13.12 -9.10 2.99
CA PHE A 226 -11.83 -8.44 2.75
C PHE A 226 -11.95 -6.91 2.63
N PRO A 227 -10.92 -6.15 3.04
CA PRO A 227 -10.95 -4.70 3.06
C PRO A 227 -11.01 -4.06 1.66
N LEU A 228 -10.59 -4.76 0.59
CA LEU A 228 -10.50 -4.22 -0.76
C LEU A 228 -11.86 -3.79 -1.32
N LYS A 229 -12.90 -4.62 -1.16
CA LYS A 229 -14.28 -4.27 -1.57
C LYS A 229 -14.73 -2.96 -0.94
N TRP A 230 -14.44 -2.75 0.35
CA TRP A 230 -14.88 -1.59 1.11
C TRP A 230 -14.15 -0.31 0.72
N ILE A 231 -12.85 -0.38 0.40
CA ILE A 231 -12.13 0.76 -0.17
C ILE A 231 -12.71 1.14 -1.52
N CYS A 232 -12.94 0.18 -2.42
CA CYS A 232 -13.51 0.45 -3.72
C CYS A 232 -14.91 1.06 -3.61
N GLN A 233 -15.77 0.56 -2.69
CA GLN A 233 -17.10 1.12 -2.42
C GLN A 233 -17.01 2.55 -1.86
N GLY A 234 -16.08 2.79 -0.91
CA GLY A 234 -15.84 4.12 -0.36
C GLY A 234 -15.41 5.13 -1.43
N LEU A 235 -14.49 4.75 -2.31
CA LEU A 235 -14.05 5.62 -3.40
C LEU A 235 -15.12 5.83 -4.45
N ARG A 236 -15.97 4.82 -4.74
CA ARG A 236 -17.13 5.01 -5.60
C ARG A 236 -18.12 6.02 -5.03
N SER A 237 -18.35 6.05 -3.71
CA SER A 237 -19.21 7.05 -3.07
C SER A 237 -18.70 8.49 -3.23
N VAL A 238 -17.36 8.66 -3.40
CA VAL A 238 -16.73 9.96 -3.61
C VAL A 238 -16.93 10.47 -5.04
N PHE A 239 -16.60 9.64 -6.02
CA PHE A 239 -16.54 10.06 -7.43
C PHE A 239 -17.86 9.87 -8.19
N LEU A 240 -18.75 9.00 -7.75
CA LEU A 240 -20.01 8.73 -8.42
C LEU A 240 -21.17 9.58 -7.85
N PRO A 241 -22.17 9.92 -8.68
CA PRO A 241 -23.37 10.59 -8.20
C PRO A 241 -24.20 9.65 -7.32
N GLN A 242 -25.04 10.22 -6.46
CA GLN A 242 -25.88 9.45 -5.52
C GLN A 242 -26.76 8.39 -6.21
N ARG A 243 -27.22 8.65 -7.43
CA ARG A 243 -28.00 7.67 -8.24
C ARG A 243 -27.22 6.37 -8.54
N ALA A 244 -25.90 6.39 -8.46
CA ALA A 244 -25.06 5.21 -8.68
C ALA A 244 -25.11 4.20 -7.53
N VAL A 245 -25.75 4.52 -6.42
CA VAL A 245 -26.02 3.61 -5.30
C VAL A 245 -26.71 2.32 -5.76
N VAL A 246 -27.51 2.36 -6.84
CA VAL A 246 -28.14 1.19 -7.44
C VAL A 246 -27.14 0.13 -7.92
N LEU A 247 -25.89 0.52 -8.17
CA LEU A 247 -24.79 -0.40 -8.51
C LEU A 247 -24.19 -1.11 -7.29
N GLU A 248 -24.57 -0.70 -6.08
CA GLU A 248 -24.15 -1.37 -4.87
C GLU A 248 -25.24 -2.34 -4.40
N PRO A 249 -24.89 -3.59 -4.09
CA PRO A 249 -25.89 -4.61 -3.70
C PRO A 249 -26.75 -4.24 -2.48
N ALA A 250 -26.21 -3.42 -1.58
CA ALA A 250 -26.91 -2.95 -0.39
C ALA A 250 -27.82 -1.74 -0.64
N GLY A 251 -27.83 -1.15 -1.84
CA GLY A 251 -28.57 0.07 -2.14
C GLY A 251 -28.15 1.30 -1.31
N SER A 252 -27.01 1.26 -0.69
CA SER A 252 -26.45 2.35 0.13
C SER A 252 -24.92 2.33 0.11
N TRP A 253 -24.28 3.47 0.41
CA TRP A 253 -22.80 3.54 0.46
C TRP A 253 -22.18 2.93 1.73
N GLU A 254 -22.97 2.64 2.75
CA GLU A 254 -22.58 1.96 3.99
C GLU A 254 -21.30 2.53 4.65
N HIS A 255 -21.10 3.85 4.69
CA HIS A 255 -19.86 4.49 5.20
C HIS A 255 -19.44 3.99 6.58
N GLY A 256 -20.39 3.79 7.51
CA GLY A 256 -20.11 3.25 8.84
C GLY A 256 -19.54 1.84 8.79
N ARG A 257 -20.04 1.00 7.88
CA ARG A 257 -19.57 -0.37 7.70
C ARG A 257 -18.19 -0.41 7.04
N ILE A 258 -17.94 0.50 6.07
CA ILE A 258 -16.61 0.69 5.48
C ILE A 258 -15.59 1.00 6.56
N ALA A 259 -15.88 2.00 7.42
CA ALA A 259 -14.98 2.39 8.50
C ALA A 259 -14.75 1.24 9.49
N LEU A 260 -15.81 0.55 9.89
CA LEU A 260 -15.73 -0.58 10.83
C LEU A 260 -14.85 -1.71 10.28
N VAL A 261 -15.06 -2.12 9.02
CA VAL A 261 -14.28 -3.22 8.43
C VAL A 261 -12.82 -2.82 8.25
N LEU A 262 -12.54 -1.59 7.79
CA LEU A 262 -11.16 -1.11 7.66
C LEU A 262 -10.45 -1.05 9.02
N LEU A 263 -11.11 -0.54 10.05
CA LEU A 263 -10.54 -0.50 11.41
C LEU A 263 -10.33 -1.90 11.99
N ALA A 264 -11.26 -2.84 11.77
CA ALA A 264 -11.11 -4.22 12.19
C ALA A 264 -9.88 -4.88 11.52
N TRP A 265 -9.69 -4.65 10.21
CA TRP A 265 -8.53 -5.17 9.49
C TRP A 265 -7.23 -4.46 9.86
N ILE A 266 -7.27 -3.17 10.23
CA ILE A 266 -6.11 -2.45 10.79
C ILE A 266 -5.70 -3.11 12.13
N ALA A 267 -6.65 -3.37 13.02
CA ALA A 267 -6.38 -4.04 14.28
C ALA A 267 -5.82 -5.46 14.07
N ALA A 268 -6.44 -6.26 13.19
CA ALA A 268 -5.95 -7.58 12.83
C ALA A 268 -4.55 -7.53 12.19
N GLY A 269 -4.33 -6.60 11.25
CA GLY A 269 -3.04 -6.39 10.60
C GLY A 269 -1.94 -6.00 11.58
N LEU A 270 -2.26 -5.14 12.56
CA LEU A 270 -1.32 -4.78 13.62
C LEU A 270 -0.93 -6.00 14.48
N VAL A 271 -1.91 -6.79 14.91
CA VAL A 271 -1.66 -8.04 15.67
C VAL A 271 -0.81 -8.99 14.82
N LEU A 272 -1.13 -9.18 13.55
CA LEU A 272 -0.35 -10.03 12.65
C LEU A 272 1.08 -9.52 12.50
N CYS A 273 1.29 -8.21 12.31
CA CYS A 273 2.64 -7.64 12.24
C CYS A 273 3.44 -7.90 13.52
N LEU A 274 2.84 -7.71 14.69
CA LEU A 274 3.52 -7.90 15.96
C LEU A 274 3.88 -9.37 16.23
N THR A 275 3.07 -10.32 15.75
CA THR A 275 3.25 -11.76 15.99
C THR A 275 4.08 -12.46 14.91
N THR A 276 3.99 -12.01 13.64
CA THR A 276 4.60 -12.73 12.50
C THR A 276 5.86 -12.09 11.96
N PHE A 277 6.07 -10.79 12.19
CA PHE A 277 7.22 -10.10 11.60
C PHE A 277 8.55 -10.57 12.21
N ARG A 278 9.44 -11.07 11.35
CA ARG A 278 10.77 -11.56 11.73
C ARG A 278 11.87 -10.77 11.02
N TRP A 279 12.83 -10.25 11.79
CA TRP A 279 14.02 -9.56 11.29
C TRP A 279 15.07 -10.51 10.68
N ARG A 280 15.00 -11.82 10.99
CA ARG A 280 15.93 -12.84 10.51
C ARG A 280 15.23 -13.80 9.56
N SER A 281 15.98 -14.30 8.58
CA SER A 281 15.53 -15.39 7.71
C SER A 281 15.50 -16.72 8.48
N SER A 282 14.60 -17.62 8.13
CA SER A 282 14.58 -18.99 8.66
C SER A 282 15.80 -19.83 8.28
N ARG A 283 16.66 -19.33 7.37
CA ARG A 283 17.91 -19.98 6.98
C ARG A 283 19.10 -19.61 7.87
N ASP A 284 18.93 -18.71 8.82
CA ASP A 284 19.97 -18.22 9.73
C ASP A 284 20.00 -18.95 11.08
N GLY A 285 19.24 -20.06 11.23
CA GLY A 285 19.21 -20.93 12.42
C GLY A 285 19.96 -22.21 12.22
#